data_5ec17a84772a42cfec06bbedd45b9ca3
#
_entry.id   5ec17a84772a42cfec06bbedd45b9ca3
#
_cell.length_a   1.000
_cell.length_b   1.000
_cell.length_c   1.000
_cell.angle_alpha   90.00
_cell.angle_beta   90.00
_cell.angle_gamma   90.00
#
_symmetry.space_group_name_H-M   'P 1'
#
loop_
_entity.id
_entity.type
_entity.pdbx_description
1 polymer ?
#
loop_
_entity_poly.entity_id
_entity_poly.type
_entity_poly.pdbx_seq_one_letter_code
_entity_poly.pdbx_strand_id
1 'polypeptide(L)'
;IGRAKPGQTMTALNEKTYDLDEDMLVISDANGPDDLAGIMGGERSGVSDATDKMFLEIAIFDQIAVATTGRKLNIHSDARFRFERGLDVTSPEWASGYVARLVMDICGGQASHMVIAGDGADWTREIFLASDKVERLTGMIVPKARQTEILENLGFTVRKDAAGSQVSPP
;
A
#
# COMPACT_ATOMS: atom_id res chain seq x y z
N ILE A 1 -14.68 3.70 2.91
CA ILE A 1 -13.97 2.45 3.30
C ILE A 1 -14.53 2.01 4.64
N GLY A 2 -14.80 0.72 4.79
CA GLY A 2 -15.34 0.17 6.03
C GLY A 2 -15.33 -1.36 6.04
N ARG A 3 -15.94 -1.93 7.07
CA ARG A 3 -16.17 -3.37 7.15
C ARG A 3 -17.43 -3.74 6.38
N ALA A 4 -17.42 -4.88 5.70
CA ALA A 4 -18.63 -5.41 5.08
C ALA A 4 -19.65 -5.76 6.16
N LYS A 5 -20.93 -5.81 5.77
CA LYS A 5 -22.02 -6.21 6.65
C LYS A 5 -22.36 -7.68 6.41
N PRO A 6 -22.78 -8.41 7.45
CA PRO A 6 -23.24 -9.80 7.27
C PRO A 6 -24.32 -9.91 6.20
N GLY A 7 -24.17 -10.90 5.32
CA GLY A 7 -25.12 -11.15 4.23
C GLY A 7 -24.94 -10.26 2.97
N GLN A 8 -23.97 -9.36 2.96
CA GLN A 8 -23.58 -8.67 1.72
C GLN A 8 -22.83 -9.64 0.81
N THR A 9 -23.02 -9.43 -0.49
CA THR A 9 -22.27 -10.13 -1.55
C THR A 9 -21.66 -9.11 -2.50
N MET A 10 -20.62 -9.51 -3.20
CA MET A 10 -20.00 -8.71 -4.25
C MET A 10 -19.57 -9.62 -5.40
N THR A 11 -19.92 -9.24 -6.64
CA THR A 11 -19.36 -9.85 -7.83
C THR A 11 -18.09 -9.08 -8.19
N ALA A 12 -16.96 -9.78 -8.19
CA ALA A 12 -15.66 -9.20 -8.45
C ALA A 12 -15.29 -9.26 -9.94
N LEU A 13 -14.23 -8.55 -10.34
CA LEU A 13 -13.74 -8.48 -11.74
C LEU A 13 -13.37 -9.84 -12.34
N ASN A 14 -13.24 -10.88 -11.54
CA ASN A 14 -13.07 -12.26 -12.02
C ASN A 14 -14.40 -13.01 -12.23
N GLU A 15 -15.52 -12.28 -12.30
CA GLU A 15 -16.88 -12.80 -12.54
C GLU A 15 -17.42 -13.74 -11.43
N LYS A 16 -16.75 -13.81 -10.29
CA LYS A 16 -17.18 -14.61 -9.14
C LYS A 16 -17.89 -13.75 -8.12
N THR A 17 -18.98 -14.27 -7.58
CA THR A 17 -19.68 -13.65 -6.46
C THR A 17 -19.14 -14.23 -5.15
N TYR A 18 -18.83 -13.35 -4.23
CA TYR A 18 -18.28 -13.66 -2.91
C TYR A 18 -19.26 -13.23 -1.82
N ASP A 19 -19.48 -14.11 -0.86
CA ASP A 19 -20.17 -13.77 0.37
C ASP A 19 -19.20 -13.03 1.30
N LEU A 20 -19.64 -11.88 1.80
CA LEU A 20 -18.83 -11.01 2.63
C LEU A 20 -19.22 -11.13 4.09
N ASP A 21 -18.27 -10.88 4.97
CA ASP A 21 -18.47 -10.82 6.41
C ASP A 21 -17.80 -9.60 7.05
N GLU A 22 -18.06 -9.40 8.34
CA GLU A 22 -17.64 -8.24 9.10
C GLU A 22 -16.12 -8.10 9.31
N ASP A 23 -15.34 -9.14 9.02
CA ASP A 23 -13.88 -9.07 9.08
C ASP A 23 -13.27 -8.50 7.79
N MET A 24 -14.05 -8.44 6.70
CA MET A 24 -13.58 -8.03 5.39
C MET A 24 -13.65 -6.51 5.21
N LEU A 25 -12.56 -5.91 4.73
CA LEU A 25 -12.54 -4.51 4.35
C LEU A 25 -13.07 -4.34 2.93
N VAL A 26 -13.97 -3.38 2.77
CA VAL A 26 -14.58 -3.04 1.48
C VAL A 26 -14.57 -1.55 1.23
N ILE A 27 -14.55 -1.17 -0.04
CA ILE A 27 -14.91 0.15 -0.51
C ILE A 27 -16.35 0.06 -0.98
N SER A 28 -17.20 0.97 -0.54
CA SER A 28 -18.63 0.91 -0.80
C SER A 28 -19.20 2.28 -1.13
N ASP A 29 -20.21 2.29 -1.95
CA ASP A 29 -21.10 3.44 -2.16
C ASP A 29 -22.46 3.21 -1.50
N ALA A 30 -23.46 4.04 -1.86
CA ALA A 30 -24.82 3.91 -1.36
C ALA A 30 -25.53 2.62 -1.82
N ASN A 31 -25.06 1.97 -2.88
CA ASN A 31 -25.65 0.76 -3.46
C ASN A 31 -25.01 -0.53 -2.94
N GLY A 32 -23.87 -0.43 -2.25
CA GLY A 32 -23.19 -1.58 -1.66
C GLY A 32 -21.69 -1.65 -1.92
N PRO A 33 -21.08 -2.82 -1.68
CA PRO A 33 -19.65 -3.01 -1.90
C PRO A 33 -19.26 -2.92 -3.37
N ASP A 34 -18.19 -2.13 -3.65
CA ASP A 34 -17.60 -1.94 -4.96
C ASP A 34 -16.23 -2.60 -5.11
N ASP A 35 -15.55 -2.82 -3.99
CA ASP A 35 -14.18 -3.32 -3.99
C ASP A 35 -13.90 -4.13 -2.72
N LEU A 36 -13.19 -5.24 -2.86
CA LEU A 36 -12.51 -5.90 -1.74
C LEU A 36 -11.18 -5.20 -1.52
N ALA A 37 -11.14 -4.32 -0.55
CA ALA A 37 -10.07 -3.36 -0.30
C ALA A 37 -8.66 -3.99 -0.36
N GLY A 38 -7.86 -3.54 -1.31
CA GLY A 38 -6.51 -4.04 -1.55
C GLY A 38 -6.43 -5.46 -2.12
N ILE A 39 -7.53 -6.02 -2.62
CA ILE A 39 -7.58 -7.38 -3.15
C ILE A 39 -8.09 -7.41 -4.58
N MET A 40 -9.32 -6.96 -4.83
CA MET A 40 -9.92 -7.02 -6.15
C MET A 40 -11.15 -6.12 -6.25
N GLY A 41 -11.21 -5.34 -7.32
CA GLY A 41 -12.37 -4.51 -7.66
C GLY A 41 -13.62 -5.31 -8.00
N GLY A 42 -14.77 -4.67 -7.86
CA GLY A 42 -16.06 -5.22 -8.26
C GLY A 42 -16.40 -4.94 -9.71
N GLU A 43 -17.19 -5.81 -10.30
CA GLU A 43 -17.64 -5.68 -11.68
C GLU A 43 -18.55 -4.47 -11.87
N ARG A 44 -19.39 -4.18 -10.89
CA ARG A 44 -20.38 -3.09 -10.95
C ARG A 44 -19.78 -1.71 -11.17
N SER A 45 -18.64 -1.43 -10.53
CA SER A 45 -17.92 -0.15 -10.60
C SER A 45 -16.78 -0.15 -11.62
N GLY A 46 -16.62 -1.24 -12.37
CA GLY A 46 -15.56 -1.39 -13.36
C GLY A 46 -15.67 -0.40 -14.50
N VAL A 47 -14.53 -0.03 -15.09
CA VAL A 47 -14.44 0.82 -16.27
C VAL A 47 -14.97 0.07 -17.50
N SER A 48 -15.73 0.76 -18.37
CA SER A 48 -16.25 0.26 -19.62
C SER A 48 -15.95 1.24 -20.77
N ASP A 49 -16.23 0.84 -22.00
CA ASP A 49 -16.07 1.69 -23.18
C ASP A 49 -16.92 2.99 -23.14
N ALA A 50 -17.95 3.03 -22.30
CA ALA A 50 -18.82 4.18 -22.12
C ALA A 50 -18.38 5.07 -20.93
N THR A 51 -17.31 4.73 -20.24
CA THR A 51 -16.85 5.48 -19.06
C THR A 51 -16.20 6.80 -19.49
N ASP A 52 -16.80 7.90 -19.10
CA ASP A 52 -16.29 9.27 -19.31
C ASP A 52 -15.80 9.95 -18.02
N LYS A 53 -16.12 9.36 -16.89
CA LYS A 53 -15.70 9.83 -15.54
C LYS A 53 -15.28 8.66 -14.69
N MET A 54 -14.17 8.82 -14.01
CA MET A 54 -13.66 7.80 -13.10
C MET A 54 -13.35 8.39 -11.72
N PHE A 55 -13.52 7.60 -10.71
CA PHE A 55 -13.03 7.86 -9.37
C PHE A 55 -11.72 7.09 -9.18
N LEU A 56 -10.63 7.82 -8.93
CA LEU A 56 -9.34 7.22 -8.65
C LEU A 56 -9.14 7.14 -7.14
N GLU A 57 -9.07 5.92 -6.64
CA GLU A 57 -8.76 5.64 -5.23
C GLU A 57 -7.32 5.14 -5.10
N ILE A 58 -6.57 5.72 -4.19
CA ILE A 58 -5.24 5.26 -3.80
C ILE A 58 -5.17 5.30 -2.28
N ALA A 59 -4.98 4.16 -1.66
CA ALA A 59 -5.06 4.02 -0.21
C ALA A 59 -4.02 3.05 0.36
N ILE A 60 -3.94 3.03 1.68
CA ILE A 60 -3.24 2.01 2.45
C ILE A 60 -4.29 1.24 3.24
N PHE A 61 -4.21 -0.07 3.23
CA PHE A 61 -5.11 -0.96 3.95
C PHE A 61 -4.36 -1.78 5.00
N ASP A 62 -5.09 -2.21 6.02
CA ASP A 62 -4.55 -3.10 7.04
C ASP A 62 -4.08 -4.42 6.43
N GLN A 63 -2.79 -4.72 6.58
CA GLN A 63 -2.13 -5.87 5.97
C GLN A 63 -2.75 -7.20 6.41
N ILE A 64 -3.12 -7.30 7.69
CA ILE A 64 -3.67 -8.52 8.28
C ILE A 64 -5.08 -8.75 7.74
N ALA A 65 -5.90 -7.71 7.65
CA ALA A 65 -7.23 -7.79 7.07
C ALA A 65 -7.18 -8.23 5.60
N VAL A 66 -6.30 -7.63 4.79
CA VAL A 66 -6.09 -8.03 3.38
C VAL A 66 -5.65 -9.49 3.27
N ALA A 67 -4.63 -9.90 4.05
CA ALA A 67 -4.11 -11.25 4.03
C ALA A 67 -5.16 -12.28 4.46
N THR A 68 -5.94 -11.99 5.49
CA THR A 68 -6.97 -12.87 6.04
C THR A 68 -8.13 -13.02 5.07
N THR A 69 -8.64 -11.91 4.55
CA THR A 69 -9.73 -11.91 3.55
C THR A 69 -9.31 -12.66 2.29
N GLY A 70 -8.12 -12.36 1.76
CA GLY A 70 -7.63 -13.02 0.54
C GLY A 70 -7.43 -14.52 0.69
N ARG A 71 -7.00 -14.99 1.87
CA ARG A 71 -6.94 -16.44 2.17
C ARG A 71 -8.32 -17.04 2.28
N LYS A 72 -9.23 -16.40 3.02
CA LYS A 72 -10.61 -16.89 3.24
C LYS A 72 -11.38 -17.04 1.95
N LEU A 73 -11.27 -16.06 1.04
CA LEU A 73 -11.95 -16.09 -0.25
C LEU A 73 -11.14 -16.81 -1.35
N ASN A 74 -9.94 -17.27 -1.04
CA ASN A 74 -9.00 -17.91 -1.98
C ASN A 74 -8.76 -17.06 -3.24
N ILE A 75 -8.57 -15.76 -3.06
CA ILE A 75 -8.26 -14.82 -4.14
C ILE A 75 -6.76 -14.57 -4.20
N HIS A 76 -6.17 -14.76 -5.36
CA HIS A 76 -4.79 -14.42 -5.66
C HIS A 76 -4.77 -13.29 -6.68
N SER A 77 -4.26 -12.13 -6.28
CA SER A 77 -4.10 -10.96 -7.15
C SER A 77 -2.79 -10.26 -6.85
N ASP A 78 -2.29 -9.49 -7.81
CA ASP A 78 -1.10 -8.66 -7.62
C ASP A 78 -1.31 -7.58 -6.56
N ALA A 79 -2.52 -7.03 -6.47
CA ALA A 79 -2.90 -6.09 -5.44
C ALA A 79 -2.75 -6.73 -4.05
N ARG A 80 -3.42 -7.86 -3.81
CA ARG A 80 -3.29 -8.61 -2.55
C ARG A 80 -1.83 -8.91 -2.22
N PHE A 81 -1.06 -9.41 -3.19
CA PHE A 81 0.35 -9.75 -2.97
C PHE A 81 1.16 -8.57 -2.42
N ARG A 82 0.86 -7.35 -2.87
CA ARG A 82 1.56 -6.13 -2.40
C ARG A 82 1.00 -5.64 -1.07
N PHE A 83 -0.32 -5.50 -0.97
CA PHE A 83 -0.97 -4.96 0.22
C PHE A 83 -0.80 -5.83 1.46
N GLU A 84 -0.86 -7.17 1.34
CA GLU A 84 -0.66 -8.05 2.48
C GLU A 84 0.77 -8.04 3.06
N ARG A 85 1.75 -7.53 2.28
CA ARG A 85 3.16 -7.36 2.71
C ARG A 85 3.47 -5.96 3.22
N GLY A 86 2.57 -5.04 2.97
CA GLY A 86 2.71 -3.63 3.31
C GLY A 86 3.28 -2.80 2.18
N LEU A 87 2.78 -1.59 2.12
CA LEU A 87 3.23 -0.54 1.21
C LEU A 87 3.82 0.61 2.03
N ASP A 88 4.60 1.44 1.35
CA ASP A 88 5.05 2.70 1.91
C ASP A 88 3.84 3.60 2.21
N VAL A 89 3.63 3.90 3.49
CA VAL A 89 2.49 4.68 3.97
C VAL A 89 2.51 6.13 3.51
N THR A 90 3.63 6.62 3.00
CA THR A 90 3.75 7.97 2.43
C THR A 90 3.38 8.01 0.94
N SER A 91 3.21 6.83 0.32
CA SER A 91 2.99 6.73 -1.12
C SER A 91 1.66 7.26 -1.65
N PRO A 92 0.52 7.26 -0.92
CA PRO A 92 -0.78 7.61 -1.51
C PRO A 92 -0.83 9.01 -2.11
N GLU A 93 -0.24 9.99 -1.47
CA GLU A 93 -0.31 11.39 -1.93
C GLU A 93 0.44 11.59 -3.25
N TRP A 94 1.72 11.22 -3.30
CA TRP A 94 2.51 11.39 -4.52
C TRP A 94 2.04 10.44 -5.64
N ALA A 95 1.62 9.22 -5.29
CA ALA A 95 1.12 8.26 -6.26
C ALA A 95 -0.20 8.72 -6.89
N SER A 96 -1.10 9.37 -6.12
CA SER A 96 -2.33 9.96 -6.64
C SER A 96 -2.04 11.01 -7.71
N GLY A 97 -1.10 11.91 -7.45
CA GLY A 97 -0.67 12.91 -8.44
C GLY A 97 -0.05 12.28 -9.69
N TYR A 98 0.80 11.26 -9.49
CA TYR A 98 1.46 10.57 -10.59
C TYR A 98 0.46 9.82 -11.48
N VAL A 99 -0.46 9.04 -10.89
CA VAL A 99 -1.45 8.26 -11.65
C VAL A 99 -2.46 9.18 -12.34
N ALA A 100 -2.93 10.24 -11.67
CA ALA A 100 -3.81 11.22 -12.30
C ALA A 100 -3.14 11.86 -13.53
N ARG A 101 -1.87 12.22 -13.42
CA ARG A 101 -1.08 12.75 -14.55
C ARG A 101 -0.99 11.74 -15.69
N LEU A 102 -0.69 10.48 -15.38
CA LEU A 102 -0.57 9.41 -16.37
C LEU A 102 -1.90 9.20 -17.13
N VAL A 103 -3.02 9.20 -16.41
CA VAL A 103 -4.36 9.09 -17.03
C VAL A 103 -4.62 10.27 -17.96
N MET A 104 -4.34 11.50 -17.54
CA MET A 104 -4.51 12.67 -18.39
C MET A 104 -3.61 12.65 -19.64
N ASP A 105 -2.39 12.17 -19.50
CA ASP A 105 -1.45 12.08 -20.64
C ASP A 105 -1.88 11.02 -21.67
N ILE A 106 -2.51 9.93 -21.25
CA ILE A 106 -2.93 8.82 -22.12
C ILE A 106 -4.34 9.02 -22.66
N CYS A 107 -5.28 9.41 -21.79
CA CYS A 107 -6.71 9.47 -22.11
C CYS A 107 -7.22 10.90 -22.33
N GLY A 108 -6.43 11.89 -21.99
CA GLY A 108 -6.90 13.28 -21.93
C GLY A 108 -7.76 13.55 -20.69
N GLY A 109 -8.56 14.62 -20.76
CA GLY A 109 -9.48 14.98 -19.68
C GLY A 109 -8.88 15.93 -18.66
N GLN A 110 -9.57 16.08 -17.55
CA GLN A 110 -9.21 16.98 -16.45
C GLN A 110 -9.40 16.27 -15.10
N ALA A 111 -8.41 16.39 -14.23
CA ALA A 111 -8.53 15.95 -12.85
C ALA A 111 -9.22 17.01 -11.99
N SER A 112 -10.02 16.56 -11.01
CA SER A 112 -10.51 17.40 -9.92
C SER A 112 -9.39 17.66 -8.89
N HIS A 113 -9.72 18.41 -7.82
CA HIS A 113 -8.83 18.46 -6.66
C HIS A 113 -8.80 17.08 -5.96
N MET A 114 -7.64 16.75 -5.42
CA MET A 114 -7.47 15.54 -4.60
C MET A 114 -8.11 15.75 -3.24
N VAL A 115 -8.77 14.71 -2.72
CA VAL A 115 -9.32 14.68 -1.37
C VAL A 115 -8.55 13.63 -0.57
N ILE A 116 -7.99 14.02 0.56
CA ILE A 116 -7.30 13.12 1.48
C ILE A 116 -8.21 12.87 2.67
N ALA A 117 -8.38 11.61 3.04
CA ALA A 117 -9.16 11.19 4.19
C ALA A 117 -8.36 10.19 5.03
N GLY A 118 -8.48 10.31 6.36
CA GLY A 118 -7.72 9.53 7.33
C GLY A 118 -6.47 10.24 7.81
N ASP A 119 -5.92 9.72 8.90
CA ASP A 119 -4.69 10.23 9.49
C ASP A 119 -3.49 9.51 8.87
N GLY A 120 -2.45 10.25 8.52
CA GLY A 120 -1.20 9.68 8.06
C GLY A 120 -0.60 8.76 9.14
N ALA A 121 -0.18 7.56 8.76
CA ALA A 121 0.50 6.67 9.70
C ALA A 121 1.88 7.24 10.06
N ASP A 122 2.18 7.31 11.36
CA ASP A 122 3.55 7.57 11.80
C ASP A 122 4.41 6.33 11.51
N TRP A 123 5.27 6.47 10.51
CA TRP A 123 6.17 5.41 10.07
C TRP A 123 7.62 5.64 10.50
N THR A 124 7.91 6.77 11.13
CA THR A 124 9.27 7.17 11.53
C THR A 124 9.91 6.08 12.37
N ARG A 125 11.03 5.57 11.91
CA ARG A 125 11.82 4.57 12.63
C ARG A 125 13.25 5.04 12.79
N GLU A 126 13.78 4.88 13.98
CA GLU A 126 15.18 5.04 14.25
C GLU A 126 15.75 3.71 14.72
N ILE A 127 16.72 3.18 13.99
CA ILE A 127 17.29 1.85 14.21
C ILE A 127 18.75 2.02 14.63
N PHE A 128 19.14 1.44 15.75
CA PHE A 128 20.53 1.40 16.16
C PHE A 128 21.27 0.26 15.46
N LEU A 129 22.24 0.61 14.61
CA LEU A 129 23.17 -0.32 13.97
C LEU A 129 24.47 -0.36 14.78
N ALA A 130 24.67 -1.42 15.57
CA ALA A 130 25.91 -1.62 16.31
C ALA A 130 27.10 -1.82 15.35
N SER A 131 28.27 -1.28 15.70
CA SER A 131 29.45 -1.28 14.83
C SER A 131 29.92 -2.67 14.41
N ASP A 132 29.71 -3.69 15.26
CA ASP A 132 30.08 -5.09 15.03
C ASP A 132 28.98 -5.93 14.36
N LYS A 133 27.80 -5.34 14.15
CA LYS A 133 26.61 -6.09 13.68
C LYS A 133 26.83 -6.75 12.33
N VAL A 134 27.45 -6.03 11.40
CA VAL A 134 27.71 -6.56 10.05
C VAL A 134 28.66 -7.74 10.12
N GLU A 135 29.77 -7.59 10.82
CA GLU A 135 30.78 -8.67 10.98
C GLU A 135 30.17 -9.90 11.65
N ARG A 136 29.41 -9.72 12.75
CA ARG A 136 28.75 -10.83 13.45
C ARG A 136 27.77 -11.62 12.58
N LEU A 137 27.07 -10.96 11.69
CA LEU A 137 26.05 -11.62 10.84
C LEU A 137 26.62 -12.21 9.56
N THR A 138 27.64 -11.59 8.99
CA THR A 138 28.13 -11.96 7.65
C THR A 138 29.53 -12.57 7.66
N GLY A 139 30.28 -12.42 8.75
CA GLY A 139 31.70 -12.76 8.81
C GLY A 139 32.60 -11.76 8.05
N MET A 140 32.04 -10.70 7.48
CA MET A 140 32.79 -9.73 6.70
C MET A 140 33.12 -8.49 7.53
N ILE A 141 34.39 -8.09 7.52
CA ILE A 141 34.82 -6.84 8.14
C ILE A 141 34.57 -5.69 7.14
N VAL A 142 33.54 -4.90 7.40
CA VAL A 142 33.23 -3.70 6.61
C VAL A 142 33.53 -2.47 7.48
N PRO A 143 34.48 -1.60 7.08
CA PRO A 143 34.79 -0.39 7.84
C PRO A 143 33.56 0.46 8.07
N LYS A 144 33.44 1.07 9.27
CA LYS A 144 32.26 1.89 9.66
C LYS A 144 31.97 3.01 8.65
N ALA A 145 33.01 3.66 8.11
CA ALA A 145 32.84 4.68 7.10
C ALA A 145 32.16 4.12 5.83
N ARG A 146 32.51 2.89 5.42
CA ARG A 146 31.90 2.25 4.26
C ARG A 146 30.45 1.82 4.53
N GLN A 147 30.14 1.36 5.74
CA GLN A 147 28.75 1.08 6.15
C GLN A 147 27.89 2.35 6.06
N THR A 148 28.40 3.47 6.58
CA THR A 148 27.73 4.78 6.49
C THR A 148 27.49 5.20 5.04
N GLU A 149 28.52 5.16 4.22
CA GLU A 149 28.43 5.52 2.80
C GLU A 149 27.37 4.69 2.03
N ILE A 150 27.33 3.39 2.28
CA ILE A 150 26.32 2.49 1.66
C ILE A 150 24.91 2.90 2.08
N LEU A 151 24.68 3.13 3.37
CA LEU A 151 23.38 3.52 3.86
C LEU A 151 22.93 4.90 3.32
N GLU A 152 23.82 5.89 3.33
CA GLU A 152 23.56 7.23 2.79
C GLU A 152 23.24 7.18 1.28
N ASN A 153 23.98 6.37 0.51
CA ASN A 153 23.69 6.14 -0.91
C ASN A 153 22.35 5.46 -1.19
N LEU A 154 21.83 4.72 -0.22
CA LEU A 154 20.49 4.11 -0.26
C LEU A 154 19.39 5.05 0.28
N GLY A 155 19.72 6.30 0.61
CA GLY A 155 18.77 7.30 1.08
C GLY A 155 18.52 7.31 2.59
N PHE A 156 19.22 6.47 3.38
CA PHE A 156 19.09 6.50 4.83
C PHE A 156 19.78 7.72 5.44
N THR A 157 19.16 8.28 6.47
CA THR A 157 19.83 9.25 7.32
C THR A 157 20.65 8.53 8.39
N VAL A 158 21.95 8.84 8.48
CA VAL A 158 22.86 8.16 9.41
C VAL A 158 23.46 9.19 10.38
N ARG A 159 23.18 8.99 11.68
CA ARG A 159 23.82 9.74 12.76
C ARG A 159 24.84 8.85 13.48
N LYS A 160 26.11 9.27 13.48
CA LYS A 160 27.22 8.48 14.09
C LYS A 160 27.13 8.54 15.61
N ASP A 161 27.37 7.39 16.23
CA ASP A 161 27.49 7.20 17.65
C ASP A 161 28.81 6.43 17.98
N ALA A 162 29.29 6.50 19.20
CA ALA A 162 30.52 5.81 19.64
C ALA A 162 30.41 4.28 19.45
N ALA A 163 29.27 3.72 19.82
CA ALA A 163 29.01 2.27 19.78
C ALA A 163 28.43 1.78 18.44
N GLY A 164 27.98 2.69 17.56
CA GLY A 164 27.32 2.32 16.33
C GLY A 164 26.89 3.51 15.48
N SER A 165 25.70 3.42 14.94
CA SER A 165 25.05 4.51 14.21
C SER A 165 23.53 4.44 14.43
N GLN A 166 22.89 5.58 14.61
CA GLN A 166 21.44 5.71 14.52
C GLN A 166 21.08 5.89 13.04
N VAL A 167 20.20 5.05 12.54
CA VAL A 167 19.85 4.97 11.12
C VAL A 167 18.35 5.11 10.97
N SER A 168 17.93 6.09 10.18
CA SER A 168 16.52 6.29 9.81
C SER A 168 16.33 5.96 8.33
N PRO A 169 15.32 5.15 7.96
CA PRO A 169 14.97 4.89 6.56
C PRO A 169 14.59 6.17 5.80
N PRO A 170 14.68 6.16 4.47
CA PRO A 170 14.22 7.27 3.63
C PRO A 170 12.70 7.41 3.67
#